data_afe10c2212b9312abfe0fcc07fcd927c
#
_entry.id   afe10c2212b9312abfe0fcc07fcd927c
#
_cell.length_a   1.000
_cell.length_b   1.000
_cell.length_c   1.000
_cell.angle_alpha   90.00
_cell.angle_beta   90.00
_cell.angle_gamma   90.00
#
_symmetry.space_group_name_H-M   'P 1'
#
loop_
_entity.id
_entity.type
_entity.pdbx_description
1 polymer ?
#
loop_
_entity_poly.entity_id
_entity_poly.type
_entity_poly.pdbx_seq_one_letter_code
_entity_poly.pdbx_strand_id
1 'polypeptide(L)'
;MMPRIALTLAALFAAPALAQTLPEGPGREVVQGACLGCHEASRILRSGYGRADWDNVVHMMLNAGAPVPPDQVATVVDYLATNFPERPKPAAPSLPGPATVVFHEWAVPTPGSRPHDPLAARDGSIWYTGHMAGLLGRLDPRTGGFTEFRPPTPNAGPHGLVEDRDGNIWFTENFAGAIGKLDPRTGQFTEYKMPDPAVRDPHTPLFDQHGTLMFTAQAANRIGRLDPATGAITLVTVPTPRANPYGMVVTSKNVFYFDLFGTNKLASIDPDTMRITEYTLPNPASRPRRIAITPGDVIFYSDYSRGYLGRFDPANGKMSEWPSPGGPDSLPYGMTYLKGAIWYSEAGTRPNTLVRFDLATEKFQTWPIPSGGGVVRNMMATADGNLVLAESGVNRVALVEVK
;
A
#
# COMPACT_ATOMS: atom_id res chain seq x y z
N MET A 1 73.03 -10.29 9.96
CA MET A 1 72.43 -10.03 8.65
C MET A 1 70.93 -10.12 8.82
N MET A 2 70.18 -9.01 9.03
CA MET A 2 68.74 -8.99 9.16
C MET A 2 68.12 -8.50 7.86
N PRO A 3 67.08 -9.13 7.31
CA PRO A 3 66.43 -8.69 6.11
C PRO A 3 65.51 -7.46 6.41
N ARG A 4 65.65 -6.42 5.61
CA ARG A 4 64.75 -5.26 5.59
C ARG A 4 63.46 -5.64 4.87
N ILE A 5 62.35 -5.61 5.58
CA ILE A 5 61.00 -5.70 5.02
C ILE A 5 60.59 -4.33 4.52
N ALA A 6 60.43 -4.21 3.20
CA ALA A 6 59.86 -3.03 2.57
C ALA A 6 58.33 -3.08 2.67
N LEU A 7 57.72 -2.17 3.42
CA LEU A 7 56.29 -1.93 3.44
C LEU A 7 55.91 -1.08 2.22
N THR A 8 55.22 -1.72 1.26
CA THR A 8 54.57 -1.03 0.14
C THR A 8 53.25 -0.47 0.61
N LEU A 9 53.13 0.84 0.75
CA LEU A 9 51.88 1.56 1.00
C LEU A 9 51.07 1.53 -0.32
N ALA A 10 49.99 0.72 -0.37
CA ALA A 10 49.00 0.81 -1.43
C ALA A 10 48.09 2.02 -1.15
N ALA A 11 48.24 3.09 -1.92
CA ALA A 11 47.32 4.22 -1.91
C ALA A 11 45.98 3.78 -2.51
N LEU A 12 44.97 3.60 -1.68
CA LEU A 12 43.58 3.48 -2.10
C LEU A 12 43.11 4.82 -2.66
N PHE A 13 43.11 4.95 -3.98
CA PHE A 13 42.40 6.03 -4.66
C PHE A 13 40.90 5.79 -4.47
N ALA A 14 40.28 6.52 -3.54
CA ALA A 14 38.82 6.65 -3.50
C ALA A 14 38.41 7.37 -4.80
N ALA A 15 37.77 6.62 -5.72
CA ALA A 15 37.14 7.25 -6.86
C ALA A 15 36.10 8.26 -6.37
N PRO A 16 36.10 9.52 -6.89
CA PRO A 16 35.11 10.50 -6.50
C PRO A 16 33.72 9.90 -6.82
N ALA A 17 32.83 9.85 -5.83
CA ALA A 17 31.43 9.57 -6.06
C ALA A 17 30.95 10.62 -7.08
N LEU A 18 30.71 10.21 -8.33
CA LEU A 18 30.11 11.06 -9.34
C LEU A 18 28.81 11.61 -8.73
N ALA A 19 28.76 12.89 -8.48
CA ALA A 19 27.57 13.58 -8.04
C ALA A 19 26.47 13.20 -9.05
N GLN A 20 25.41 12.52 -8.58
CA GLN A 20 24.29 12.10 -9.41
C GLN A 20 23.53 13.36 -9.82
N THR A 21 23.92 13.99 -10.92
CA THR A 21 23.32 15.19 -11.46
C THR A 21 22.19 14.85 -12.41
N LEU A 22 21.15 15.67 -12.41
CA LEU A 22 20.07 15.57 -13.38
C LEU A 22 20.62 15.84 -14.79
N PRO A 23 20.21 15.12 -15.83
CA PRO A 23 20.58 15.36 -17.23
C PRO A 23 20.26 16.79 -17.67
N GLU A 24 21.07 17.34 -18.59
CA GLU A 24 20.79 18.66 -19.19
C GLU A 24 19.55 18.60 -20.09
N GLY A 25 18.79 19.70 -20.13
CA GLY A 25 17.63 19.83 -21.01
C GLY A 25 16.55 20.76 -20.48
N PRO A 26 15.58 21.12 -21.32
CA PRO A 26 14.44 21.96 -20.92
C PRO A 26 13.69 21.33 -19.73
N GLY A 27 13.43 22.11 -18.68
CA GLY A 27 12.76 21.64 -17.44
C GLY A 27 13.69 21.20 -16.32
N ARG A 28 15.01 20.99 -16.57
CA ARG A 28 15.97 20.60 -15.54
C ARG A 28 15.98 21.53 -14.33
N GLU A 29 16.04 22.84 -14.58
CA GLU A 29 16.09 23.83 -13.50
C GLU A 29 14.83 23.80 -12.63
N VAL A 30 13.68 23.63 -13.24
CA VAL A 30 12.41 23.53 -12.53
C VAL A 30 12.39 22.25 -11.69
N VAL A 31 12.78 21.10 -12.26
CA VAL A 31 12.88 19.84 -11.52
C VAL A 31 13.88 19.97 -10.36
N GLN A 32 15.03 20.60 -10.58
CA GLN A 32 16.03 20.81 -9.56
C GLN A 32 15.50 21.68 -8.41
N GLY A 33 14.87 22.80 -8.73
CA GLY A 33 14.33 23.74 -7.74
C GLY A 33 13.11 23.23 -7.00
N ALA A 34 12.16 22.65 -7.71
CA ALA A 34 10.87 22.24 -7.15
C ALA A 34 10.90 20.83 -6.49
N CYS A 35 11.71 19.92 -7.01
CA CYS A 35 11.67 18.52 -6.55
C CYS A 35 12.77 18.20 -5.51
N LEU A 36 13.99 18.73 -5.69
CA LEU A 36 15.11 18.38 -4.81
C LEU A 36 15.09 19.11 -3.46
N GLY A 37 14.14 20.00 -3.23
CA GLY A 37 13.91 20.61 -1.91
C GLY A 37 13.35 19.66 -0.86
N CYS A 38 12.69 18.57 -1.27
CA CYS A 38 12.02 17.61 -0.38
C CYS A 38 12.68 16.24 -0.35
N HIS A 39 13.40 15.84 -1.39
CA HIS A 39 14.07 14.54 -1.47
C HIS A 39 15.30 14.60 -2.38
N GLU A 40 16.19 13.61 -2.23
CA GLU A 40 17.40 13.51 -3.03
C GLU A 40 17.13 13.17 -4.50
N ALA A 41 18.04 13.63 -5.38
CA ALA A 41 18.02 13.34 -6.82
C ALA A 41 17.96 11.82 -7.12
N SER A 42 18.56 10.99 -6.29
CA SER A 42 18.58 9.54 -6.43
C SER A 42 17.18 8.93 -6.58
N ARG A 43 16.15 9.54 -5.99
CA ARG A 43 14.77 9.09 -6.11
C ARG A 43 14.25 9.26 -7.55
N ILE A 44 14.59 10.34 -8.23
CA ILE A 44 14.26 10.59 -9.63
C ILE A 44 15.12 9.70 -10.55
N LEU A 45 16.43 9.72 -10.34
CA LEU A 45 17.41 8.98 -11.16
C LEU A 45 17.17 7.46 -11.20
N ARG A 46 16.60 6.90 -10.13
CA ARG A 46 16.26 5.48 -10.03
C ARG A 46 14.85 5.16 -10.52
N SER A 47 14.03 6.16 -10.79
CA SER A 47 12.70 5.99 -11.33
C SER A 47 12.75 5.90 -12.87
N GLY A 48 11.65 5.43 -13.46
CA GLY A 48 11.47 5.39 -14.91
C GLY A 48 10.04 5.00 -15.22
N TYR A 49 9.32 5.91 -15.93
CA TYR A 49 7.90 5.76 -16.23
C TYR A 49 7.59 6.27 -17.64
N GLY A 50 6.47 5.80 -18.21
CA GLY A 50 5.89 6.41 -19.39
C GLY A 50 5.41 7.85 -19.11
N ARG A 51 5.16 8.62 -20.17
CA ARG A 51 4.76 10.03 -20.04
C ARG A 51 3.50 10.22 -19.17
N ALA A 52 2.48 9.37 -19.37
CA ALA A 52 1.24 9.45 -18.58
C ALA A 52 1.46 9.11 -17.09
N ASP A 53 2.33 8.15 -16.78
CA ASP A 53 2.66 7.80 -15.42
C ASP A 53 3.52 8.89 -14.76
N TRP A 54 4.43 9.55 -15.52
CA TRP A 54 5.15 10.74 -15.03
C TRP A 54 4.22 11.92 -14.76
N ASP A 55 3.20 12.14 -15.60
CA ASP A 55 2.18 13.16 -15.36
C ASP A 55 1.47 12.92 -14.03
N ASN A 56 1.05 11.68 -13.75
CA ASN A 56 0.50 11.30 -12.46
C ASN A 56 1.48 11.56 -11.30
N VAL A 57 2.76 11.21 -11.45
CA VAL A 57 3.78 11.45 -10.41
C VAL A 57 3.95 12.93 -10.15
N VAL A 58 4.00 13.77 -11.18
CA VAL A 58 4.12 15.23 -11.02
C VAL A 58 2.89 15.79 -10.29
N HIS A 59 1.68 15.37 -10.65
CA HIS A 59 0.47 15.78 -9.94
C HIS A 59 0.44 15.30 -8.47
N MET A 60 0.95 14.10 -8.18
CA MET A 60 1.13 13.66 -6.79
C MET A 60 2.07 14.60 -6.02
N MET A 61 3.15 15.06 -6.64
CA MET A 61 4.09 15.98 -5.98
C MET A 61 3.49 17.37 -5.81
N LEU A 62 2.70 17.86 -6.78
CA LEU A 62 1.94 19.12 -6.64
C LEU A 62 0.97 19.04 -5.45
N ASN A 63 0.22 17.95 -5.31
CA ASN A 63 -0.66 17.72 -4.17
C ASN A 63 0.11 17.66 -2.83
N ALA A 64 1.35 17.20 -2.86
CA ALA A 64 2.25 17.21 -1.69
C ALA A 64 2.90 18.58 -1.42
N GLY A 65 2.62 19.59 -2.23
CA GLY A 65 3.13 20.96 -2.07
C GLY A 65 4.40 21.28 -2.84
N ALA A 66 4.77 20.50 -3.87
CA ALA A 66 5.90 20.82 -4.72
C ALA A 66 5.63 22.14 -5.49
N PRO A 67 6.54 23.14 -5.42
CA PRO A 67 6.32 24.47 -5.98
C PRO A 67 6.61 24.54 -7.50
N VAL A 68 5.97 23.67 -8.30
CA VAL A 68 6.06 23.71 -9.76
C VAL A 68 5.03 24.72 -10.29
N PRO A 69 5.46 25.76 -11.04
CA PRO A 69 4.52 26.71 -11.66
C PRO A 69 3.54 26.00 -12.61
N PRO A 70 2.25 26.38 -12.63
CA PRO A 70 1.24 25.70 -13.46
C PRO A 70 1.59 25.63 -14.94
N ASP A 71 2.20 26.67 -15.49
CA ASP A 71 2.65 26.76 -16.88
C ASP A 71 3.91 25.91 -17.19
N GLN A 72 4.60 25.41 -16.15
CA GLN A 72 5.79 24.58 -16.28
C GLN A 72 5.51 23.08 -16.08
N VAL A 73 4.30 22.70 -15.69
CA VAL A 73 3.96 21.29 -15.38
C VAL A 73 4.23 20.39 -16.58
N ALA A 74 3.77 20.77 -17.78
CA ALA A 74 3.99 20.00 -19.01
C ALA A 74 5.49 19.86 -19.33
N THR A 75 6.28 20.94 -19.16
CA THR A 75 7.73 20.93 -19.37
C THR A 75 8.45 19.97 -18.41
N VAL A 76 8.03 19.95 -17.14
CA VAL A 76 8.55 19.02 -16.14
C VAL A 76 8.24 17.57 -16.50
N VAL A 77 7.00 17.29 -16.91
CA VAL A 77 6.57 15.94 -17.35
C VAL A 77 7.37 15.49 -18.56
N ASP A 78 7.54 16.34 -19.56
CA ASP A 78 8.29 16.02 -20.80
C ASP A 78 9.78 15.80 -20.50
N TYR A 79 10.38 16.61 -19.62
CA TYR A 79 11.74 16.40 -19.16
C TYR A 79 11.93 15.06 -18.47
N LEU A 80 11.03 14.72 -17.54
CA LEU A 80 11.11 13.45 -16.81
C LEU A 80 10.88 12.25 -17.73
N ALA A 81 9.91 12.31 -18.62
CA ALA A 81 9.63 11.23 -19.56
C ALA A 81 10.77 10.99 -20.57
N THR A 82 11.44 12.07 -21.01
CA THR A 82 12.56 11.99 -21.95
C THR A 82 13.81 11.42 -21.28
N ASN A 83 14.14 11.89 -20.09
CA ASN A 83 15.39 11.55 -19.43
C ASN A 83 15.29 10.28 -18.55
N PHE A 84 14.09 9.93 -18.11
CA PHE A 84 13.81 8.77 -17.25
C PHE A 84 12.64 7.95 -17.81
N PRO A 85 12.80 7.38 -19.02
CA PRO A 85 11.74 6.60 -19.67
C PRO A 85 11.43 5.33 -18.88
N GLU A 86 10.29 4.73 -19.18
CA GLU A 86 9.85 3.49 -18.57
C GLU A 86 10.92 2.40 -18.73
N ARG A 87 11.21 1.74 -17.60
CA ARG A 87 12.14 0.60 -17.61
C ARG A 87 11.39 -0.68 -17.93
N PRO A 88 11.98 -1.59 -18.68
CA PRO A 88 11.41 -2.90 -18.94
C PRO A 88 11.05 -3.61 -17.62
N LYS A 89 9.86 -4.18 -17.58
CA LYS A 89 9.39 -5.04 -16.50
C LYS A 89 8.96 -6.39 -17.07
N PRO A 90 8.93 -7.46 -16.25
CA PRO A 90 8.36 -8.73 -16.67
C PRO A 90 6.94 -8.56 -17.18
N ALA A 91 6.56 -9.26 -18.24
CA ALA A 91 5.19 -9.31 -18.72
C ALA A 91 4.28 -9.97 -17.67
N ALA A 92 3.02 -9.55 -17.62
CA ALA A 92 2.02 -10.24 -16.81
C ALA A 92 1.89 -11.69 -17.26
N PRO A 93 2.02 -12.68 -16.35
CA PRO A 93 1.80 -14.08 -16.71
C PRO A 93 0.32 -14.30 -17.06
N SER A 94 0.07 -15.24 -18.00
CA SER A 94 -1.28 -15.64 -18.38
C SER A 94 -1.48 -17.12 -18.04
N LEU A 95 -2.09 -17.37 -16.88
CA LEU A 95 -2.41 -18.72 -16.41
C LEU A 95 -3.93 -18.92 -16.49
N PRO A 96 -4.40 -19.89 -17.29
CA PRO A 96 -5.82 -20.17 -17.41
C PRO A 96 -6.39 -20.85 -16.16
N GLY A 97 -7.71 -20.78 -16.00
CA GLY A 97 -8.43 -21.44 -14.91
C GLY A 97 -9.93 -21.31 -15.05
N PRO A 98 -10.72 -21.82 -14.06
CA PRO A 98 -12.16 -21.89 -14.16
C PRO A 98 -12.87 -20.53 -13.96
N ALA A 99 -12.26 -19.57 -13.27
CA ALA A 99 -12.88 -18.28 -13.02
C ALA A 99 -12.74 -17.34 -14.23
N THR A 100 -13.71 -16.46 -14.42
CA THR A 100 -13.63 -15.35 -15.38
C THR A 100 -13.81 -14.04 -14.65
N VAL A 101 -13.16 -12.97 -15.14
CA VAL A 101 -13.24 -11.63 -14.56
C VAL A 101 -13.61 -10.58 -15.61
N VAL A 102 -14.36 -9.56 -15.17
CA VAL A 102 -14.63 -8.38 -15.98
C VAL A 102 -14.19 -7.15 -15.16
N PHE A 103 -13.31 -6.35 -15.73
CA PHE A 103 -12.81 -5.12 -15.10
C PHE A 103 -13.68 -3.93 -15.51
N HIS A 104 -14.11 -3.16 -14.52
CA HIS A 104 -14.69 -1.83 -14.68
C HIS A 104 -13.77 -0.85 -13.96
N GLU A 105 -13.12 0.04 -14.70
CA GLU A 105 -12.09 0.94 -14.18
C GLU A 105 -12.52 2.40 -14.38
N TRP A 106 -12.45 3.21 -13.31
CA TRP A 106 -12.79 4.63 -13.33
C TRP A 106 -11.58 5.48 -12.94
N ALA A 107 -11.26 6.48 -13.74
CA ALA A 107 -10.31 7.51 -13.33
C ALA A 107 -10.91 8.35 -12.20
N VAL A 108 -10.18 8.54 -11.12
CA VAL A 108 -10.65 9.39 -10.02
C VAL A 108 -10.54 10.88 -10.41
N PRO A 109 -11.46 11.76 -9.94
CA PRO A 109 -11.56 13.13 -10.42
C PRO A 109 -10.31 13.99 -10.18
N THR A 110 -9.73 13.90 -8.97
CA THR A 110 -8.54 14.69 -8.62
C THR A 110 -7.27 14.06 -9.22
N PRO A 111 -6.56 14.75 -10.15
CA PRO A 111 -5.29 14.26 -10.69
C PRO A 111 -4.24 14.04 -9.59
N GLY A 112 -3.44 12.97 -9.71
CA GLY A 112 -2.42 12.65 -8.74
C GLY A 112 -2.96 12.30 -7.34
N SER A 113 -4.23 11.94 -7.24
CA SER A 113 -4.88 11.56 -5.98
C SER A 113 -4.20 10.35 -5.33
N ARG A 114 -3.66 9.45 -6.14
CA ARG A 114 -3.01 8.21 -5.70
C ARG A 114 -3.95 7.38 -4.82
N PRO A 115 -5.04 6.81 -5.39
CA PRO A 115 -5.92 5.90 -4.66
C PRO A 115 -5.10 4.82 -3.96
N HIS A 116 -5.25 4.73 -2.62
CA HIS A 116 -4.38 3.84 -1.85
C HIS A 116 -5.10 2.60 -1.35
N ASP A 117 -6.08 2.75 -0.49
CA ASP A 117 -6.92 1.65 -0.03
C ASP A 117 -8.36 1.83 -0.54
N PRO A 118 -8.98 0.79 -1.12
CA PRO A 118 -10.39 0.78 -1.47
C PRO A 118 -11.23 0.23 -0.31
N LEU A 119 -12.51 0.59 -0.26
CA LEU A 119 -13.50 0.01 0.63
C LEU A 119 -14.79 -0.27 -0.16
N ALA A 120 -15.24 -1.50 -0.14
CA ALA A 120 -16.59 -1.89 -0.59
C ALA A 120 -17.57 -1.62 0.55
N ALA A 121 -18.28 -0.51 0.49
CA ALA A 121 -19.25 -0.14 1.52
C ALA A 121 -20.54 -0.95 1.42
N ARG A 122 -21.27 -1.09 2.54
CA ARG A 122 -22.51 -1.88 2.61
C ARG A 122 -23.64 -1.34 1.75
N ASP A 123 -23.61 -0.06 1.40
CA ASP A 123 -24.58 0.56 0.49
C ASP A 123 -24.28 0.31 -0.99
N GLY A 124 -23.22 -0.45 -1.30
CA GLY A 124 -22.75 -0.77 -2.64
C GLY A 124 -21.87 0.31 -3.28
N SER A 125 -21.58 1.42 -2.57
CA SER A 125 -20.61 2.40 -3.03
C SER A 125 -19.19 1.89 -2.83
N ILE A 126 -18.26 2.40 -3.64
CA ILE A 126 -16.83 2.13 -3.53
C ILE A 126 -16.16 3.40 -2.98
N TRP A 127 -15.56 3.30 -1.82
CA TRP A 127 -14.75 4.36 -1.26
C TRP A 127 -13.27 4.15 -1.55
N TYR A 128 -12.50 5.22 -1.57
CA TYR A 128 -11.06 5.17 -1.69
C TYR A 128 -10.41 6.32 -0.92
N THR A 129 -9.19 6.08 -0.47
CA THR A 129 -8.34 7.14 0.06
C THR A 129 -7.53 7.76 -1.05
N GLY A 130 -7.69 9.07 -1.28
CA GLY A 130 -6.84 9.88 -2.16
C GLY A 130 -5.63 10.38 -1.39
N HIS A 131 -4.68 9.47 -1.15
CA HIS A 131 -3.59 9.63 -0.19
C HIS A 131 -2.76 10.91 -0.40
N MET A 132 -2.37 11.21 -1.65
CA MET A 132 -1.56 12.39 -1.96
C MET A 132 -2.40 13.65 -2.13
N ALA A 133 -3.68 13.52 -2.47
CA ALA A 133 -4.59 14.66 -2.60
C ALA A 133 -5.26 15.04 -1.27
N GLY A 134 -5.02 14.29 -0.18
CA GLY A 134 -5.57 14.58 1.14
C GLY A 134 -7.10 14.50 1.16
N LEU A 135 -7.71 13.47 0.55
CA LEU A 135 -9.17 13.34 0.45
C LEU A 135 -9.65 11.89 0.60
N LEU A 136 -10.93 11.74 0.88
CA LEU A 136 -11.69 10.50 0.68
C LEU A 136 -12.55 10.66 -0.55
N GLY A 137 -12.60 9.64 -1.41
CA GLY A 137 -13.50 9.62 -2.56
C GLY A 137 -14.53 8.50 -2.43
N ARG A 138 -15.74 8.76 -2.91
CA ARG A 138 -16.86 7.82 -3.03
C ARG A 138 -17.29 7.73 -4.47
N LEU A 139 -17.31 6.53 -5.01
CA LEU A 139 -17.83 6.19 -6.34
C LEU A 139 -19.15 5.43 -6.19
N ASP A 140 -20.18 5.83 -6.91
CA ASP A 140 -21.34 4.98 -7.19
C ASP A 140 -21.04 4.18 -8.48
N PRO A 141 -20.77 2.88 -8.40
CA PRO A 141 -20.37 2.07 -9.56
C PRO A 141 -21.51 1.89 -10.58
N ARG A 142 -22.78 2.15 -10.21
CA ARG A 142 -23.93 2.05 -11.11
C ARG A 142 -24.01 3.24 -12.06
N THR A 143 -23.57 4.42 -11.62
CA THR A 143 -23.64 5.67 -12.39
C THR A 143 -22.29 6.17 -12.87
N GLY A 144 -21.21 5.70 -12.25
CA GLY A 144 -19.85 6.23 -12.43
C GLY A 144 -19.65 7.60 -11.76
N GLY A 145 -20.61 8.06 -10.93
CA GLY A 145 -20.55 9.35 -10.26
C GLY A 145 -19.62 9.34 -9.06
N PHE A 146 -18.81 10.39 -8.92
CA PHE A 146 -17.88 10.58 -7.80
C PHE A 146 -18.31 11.70 -6.87
N THR A 147 -18.01 11.54 -5.59
CA THR A 147 -18.03 12.61 -4.57
C THR A 147 -16.73 12.56 -3.79
N GLU A 148 -16.08 13.70 -3.60
CA GLU A 148 -14.82 13.79 -2.84
C GLU A 148 -15.02 14.62 -1.57
N PHE A 149 -14.45 14.17 -0.46
CA PHE A 149 -14.54 14.77 0.88
C PHE A 149 -13.13 15.07 1.38
N ARG A 150 -12.91 16.30 1.86
CA ARG A 150 -11.61 16.73 2.38
C ARG A 150 -11.64 16.81 3.90
N PRO A 151 -10.77 16.06 4.61
CA PRO A 151 -10.60 16.22 6.05
C PRO A 151 -10.24 17.65 6.43
N PRO A 152 -10.59 18.10 7.66
CA PRO A 152 -10.26 19.44 8.15
C PRO A 152 -8.76 19.71 8.23
N THR A 153 -7.96 18.72 8.63
CA THR A 153 -6.50 18.85 8.64
C THR A 153 -5.94 18.81 7.23
N PRO A 154 -5.31 19.90 6.73
CA PRO A 154 -4.71 19.95 5.40
C PRO A 154 -3.62 18.89 5.25
N ASN A 155 -3.55 18.27 4.07
CA ASN A 155 -2.54 17.23 3.74
C ASN A 155 -2.51 16.09 4.76
N ALA A 156 -3.66 15.72 5.32
CA ALA A 156 -3.79 14.67 6.32
C ALA A 156 -3.25 13.30 5.85
N GLY A 157 -3.25 13.06 4.54
CA GLY A 157 -2.79 11.83 3.92
C GLY A 157 -3.65 10.61 4.29
N PRO A 158 -4.97 10.60 3.97
CA PRO A 158 -5.83 9.45 4.21
C PRO A 158 -5.22 8.18 3.60
N HIS A 159 -5.10 7.09 4.40
CA HIS A 159 -4.40 5.89 3.95
C HIS A 159 -5.27 4.63 4.01
N GLY A 160 -5.47 4.03 5.16
CA GLY A 160 -6.39 2.92 5.34
C GLY A 160 -7.80 3.41 5.69
N LEU A 161 -8.85 2.68 5.32
CA LEU A 161 -10.23 3.02 5.68
C LEU A 161 -11.07 1.78 5.97
N VAL A 162 -12.07 1.97 6.83
CA VAL A 162 -13.04 0.94 7.23
C VAL A 162 -14.40 1.58 7.56
N GLU A 163 -15.48 0.86 7.31
CA GLU A 163 -16.86 1.28 7.63
C GLU A 163 -17.29 0.74 8.99
N ASP A 164 -17.85 1.60 9.86
CA ASP A 164 -18.47 1.15 11.12
C ASP A 164 -19.91 0.65 10.92
N ARG A 165 -20.54 0.16 12.00
CA ARG A 165 -21.91 -0.39 11.93
C ARG A 165 -22.97 0.64 11.56
N ASP A 166 -22.70 1.92 11.79
CA ASP A 166 -23.61 3.04 11.52
C ASP A 166 -23.40 3.63 10.11
N GLY A 167 -22.44 3.11 9.33
CA GLY A 167 -22.11 3.58 8.00
C GLY A 167 -21.16 4.77 7.96
N ASN A 168 -20.50 5.11 9.07
CA ASN A 168 -19.45 6.11 9.05
C ASN A 168 -18.16 5.49 8.49
N ILE A 169 -17.38 6.31 7.82
CA ILE A 169 -16.08 5.92 7.26
C ILE A 169 -14.98 6.38 8.21
N TRP A 170 -14.29 5.41 8.80
CA TRP A 170 -13.10 5.65 9.61
C TRP A 170 -11.85 5.46 8.76
N PHE A 171 -10.86 6.30 8.96
CA PHE A 171 -9.64 6.27 8.15
C PHE A 171 -8.43 6.74 8.95
N THR A 172 -7.27 6.30 8.53
CA THR A 172 -6.00 6.75 9.10
C THR A 172 -5.51 7.99 8.37
N GLU A 173 -5.06 9.00 9.11
CA GLU A 173 -4.42 10.22 8.60
C GLU A 173 -2.91 10.08 8.73
N ASN A 174 -2.32 9.45 7.73
CA ASN A 174 -0.95 8.98 7.73
C ASN A 174 0.06 10.11 7.97
N PHE A 175 -0.12 11.27 7.32
CA PHE A 175 0.79 12.40 7.46
C PHE A 175 0.46 13.27 8.69
N ALA A 176 -0.81 13.35 9.07
CA ALA A 176 -1.25 14.14 10.23
C ALA A 176 -1.03 13.45 11.58
N GLY A 177 -0.88 12.11 11.59
CA GLY A 177 -0.78 11.33 12.83
C GLY A 177 -2.09 11.36 13.63
N ALA A 178 -3.21 11.04 12.94
CA ALA A 178 -4.54 11.01 13.54
C ALA A 178 -5.38 9.86 12.95
N ILE A 179 -6.50 9.57 13.58
CA ILE A 179 -7.57 8.75 13.03
C ILE A 179 -8.74 9.70 12.74
N GLY A 180 -9.22 9.66 11.49
CA GLY A 180 -10.39 10.42 11.07
C GLY A 180 -11.65 9.57 11.04
N LYS A 181 -12.80 10.19 11.25
CA LYS A 181 -14.14 9.64 11.06
C LYS A 181 -14.95 10.62 10.23
N LEU A 182 -15.58 10.13 9.17
CA LEU A 182 -16.54 10.88 8.35
C LEU A 182 -17.94 10.27 8.50
N ASP A 183 -18.94 11.10 8.78
CA ASP A 183 -20.35 10.74 8.55
C ASP A 183 -20.69 11.11 7.10
N PRO A 184 -20.90 10.13 6.19
CA PRO A 184 -21.17 10.43 4.78
C PRO A 184 -22.51 11.13 4.52
N ARG A 185 -23.45 11.06 5.45
CA ARG A 185 -24.79 11.65 5.33
C ARG A 185 -24.77 13.16 5.56
N THR A 186 -23.87 13.61 6.46
CA THR A 186 -23.75 15.02 6.86
C THR A 186 -22.50 15.69 6.30
N GLY A 187 -21.50 14.91 5.88
CA GLY A 187 -20.18 15.39 5.51
C GLY A 187 -19.32 15.83 6.69
N GLN A 188 -19.75 15.56 7.93
CA GLN A 188 -19.02 15.97 9.12
C GLN A 188 -17.86 15.03 9.42
N PHE A 189 -16.72 15.64 9.77
CA PHE A 189 -15.52 14.95 10.21
C PHE A 189 -15.30 15.07 11.71
N THR A 190 -14.70 14.03 12.29
CA THR A 190 -14.10 14.04 13.63
C THR A 190 -12.69 13.48 13.51
N GLU A 191 -11.71 14.15 14.14
CA GLU A 191 -10.30 13.73 14.11
C GLU A 191 -9.82 13.40 15.54
N TYR A 192 -9.17 12.25 15.70
CA TYR A 192 -8.59 11.76 16.96
C TYR A 192 -7.07 11.75 16.82
N LYS A 193 -6.40 12.74 17.40
CA LYS A 193 -4.94 12.89 17.33
C LYS A 193 -4.25 11.85 18.20
N MET A 194 -3.09 11.37 17.74
CA MET A 194 -2.25 10.48 18.53
C MET A 194 -1.85 11.15 19.85
N PRO A 195 -1.91 10.42 20.99
CA PRO A 195 -1.53 10.97 22.30
C PRO A 195 -0.03 11.30 22.38
N ASP A 196 0.80 10.64 21.58
CA ASP A 196 2.22 10.93 21.41
C ASP A 196 2.43 11.53 20.01
N PRO A 197 2.82 12.81 19.88
CA PRO A 197 3.02 13.46 18.59
C PRO A 197 4.18 12.88 17.77
N ALA A 198 5.05 12.08 18.38
CA ALA A 198 6.08 11.33 17.67
C ALA A 198 5.51 10.12 16.92
N VAL A 199 4.30 9.66 17.28
CA VAL A 199 3.62 8.57 16.59
C VAL A 199 2.90 9.13 15.37
N ARG A 200 3.58 9.09 14.26
CA ARG A 200 3.03 9.38 12.93
C ARG A 200 2.80 8.08 12.17
N ASP A 201 2.19 8.18 10.99
CA ASP A 201 2.02 7.06 10.08
C ASP A 201 1.06 5.98 10.62
N PRO A 202 -0.14 6.32 11.18
CA PRO A 202 -1.20 5.34 11.33
C PRO A 202 -1.57 4.82 9.95
N HIS A 203 -1.71 3.48 9.82
CA HIS A 203 -1.68 2.86 8.50
C HIS A 203 -2.93 2.05 8.18
N THR A 204 -3.10 0.88 8.77
CA THR A 204 -4.24 -0.02 8.50
C THR A 204 -5.18 -0.05 9.70
N PRO A 205 -6.40 0.49 9.60
CA PRO A 205 -7.42 0.41 10.64
C PRO A 205 -8.30 -0.83 10.44
N LEU A 206 -8.77 -1.43 11.53
CA LEU A 206 -9.72 -2.54 11.49
C LEU A 206 -10.52 -2.57 12.80
N PHE A 207 -11.84 -2.75 12.72
CA PHE A 207 -12.66 -2.95 13.90
C PHE A 207 -12.54 -4.35 14.45
N ASP A 208 -12.55 -4.46 15.76
CA ASP A 208 -12.80 -5.70 16.44
C ASP A 208 -14.31 -6.06 16.45
N GLN A 209 -14.64 -7.24 16.98
CA GLN A 209 -16.03 -7.69 17.03
C GLN A 209 -16.89 -6.89 18.02
N HIS A 210 -16.26 -6.10 18.92
CA HIS A 210 -16.94 -5.27 19.94
C HIS A 210 -17.07 -3.81 19.52
N GLY A 211 -16.49 -3.42 18.37
CA GLY A 211 -16.55 -2.06 17.84
C GLY A 211 -15.39 -1.16 18.28
N THR A 212 -14.33 -1.74 18.85
CA THR A 212 -13.07 -1.04 19.12
C THR A 212 -12.23 -0.97 17.83
N LEU A 213 -11.62 0.17 17.54
CA LEU A 213 -10.79 0.34 16.36
C LEU A 213 -9.33 0.05 16.69
N MET A 214 -8.79 -1.01 16.10
CA MET A 214 -7.36 -1.32 16.12
C MET A 214 -6.69 -0.74 14.88
N PHE A 215 -5.42 -0.32 15.00
CA PHE A 215 -4.66 0.18 13.86
C PHE A 215 -3.16 -0.05 14.00
N THR A 216 -2.49 -0.21 12.88
CA THR A 216 -1.02 -0.21 12.81
C THR A 216 -0.49 1.22 12.68
N ALA A 217 0.65 1.53 13.30
CA ALA A 217 1.41 2.77 13.08
C ALA A 217 2.83 2.36 12.62
N GLN A 218 3.01 2.36 11.31
CA GLN A 218 4.12 1.68 10.62
C GLN A 218 5.48 2.23 11.02
N ALA A 219 5.75 3.50 10.71
CA ALA A 219 7.05 4.12 10.98
C ALA A 219 7.33 4.26 12.49
N ALA A 220 6.28 4.44 13.29
CA ALA A 220 6.38 4.52 14.73
C ALA A 220 6.61 3.17 15.43
N ASN A 221 6.51 2.05 14.69
CA ASN A 221 6.64 0.69 15.22
C ASN A 221 5.66 0.39 16.37
N ARG A 222 4.39 0.83 16.22
CA ARG A 222 3.33 0.73 17.22
C ARG A 222 2.09 0.04 16.69
N ILE A 223 1.31 -0.54 17.59
CA ILE A 223 -0.10 -0.89 17.39
C ILE A 223 -0.94 0.01 18.29
N GLY A 224 -2.01 0.57 17.74
CA GLY A 224 -2.95 1.41 18.45
C GLY A 224 -4.31 0.77 18.61
N ARG A 225 -4.99 1.13 19.70
CA ARG A 225 -6.39 0.83 19.99
C ARG A 225 -7.09 2.15 20.28
N LEU A 226 -8.16 2.45 19.54
CA LEU A 226 -9.03 3.59 19.76
C LEU A 226 -10.41 3.10 20.19
N ASP A 227 -10.90 3.62 21.30
CA ASP A 227 -12.29 3.45 21.74
C ASP A 227 -13.16 4.54 21.07
N PRO A 228 -14.06 4.19 20.13
CA PRO A 228 -14.90 5.19 19.45
C PRO A 228 -15.87 5.95 20.34
N ALA A 229 -16.25 5.40 21.50
CA ALA A 229 -17.18 6.04 22.41
C ALA A 229 -16.54 7.18 23.22
N THR A 230 -15.27 7.01 23.59
CA THR A 230 -14.53 7.98 24.43
C THR A 230 -13.49 8.78 23.65
N GLY A 231 -13.07 8.30 22.48
CA GLY A 231 -11.96 8.84 21.71
C GLY A 231 -10.58 8.50 22.30
N ALA A 232 -10.51 7.67 23.33
CA ALA A 232 -9.27 7.31 23.98
C ALA A 232 -8.41 6.40 23.10
N ILE A 233 -7.13 6.76 22.93
CA ILE A 233 -6.15 5.98 22.17
C ILE A 233 -5.10 5.39 23.12
N THR A 234 -4.90 4.08 23.03
CA THR A 234 -3.81 3.33 23.70
C THR A 234 -2.82 2.85 22.64
N LEU A 235 -1.52 2.95 22.92
CA LEU A 235 -0.44 2.55 22.01
C LEU A 235 0.47 1.52 22.68
N VAL A 236 0.88 0.50 21.93
CA VAL A 236 1.88 -0.50 22.37
C VAL A 236 3.00 -0.62 21.34
N THR A 237 4.24 -0.78 21.82
CA THR A 237 5.41 -0.96 20.94
C THR A 237 5.50 -2.40 20.46
N VAL A 238 5.73 -2.60 19.17
CA VAL A 238 6.08 -3.92 18.61
C VAL A 238 7.45 -4.32 19.14
N PRO A 239 7.64 -5.55 19.70
CA PRO A 239 8.88 -5.96 20.36
C PRO A 239 10.12 -5.86 19.48
N THR A 240 10.03 -6.30 18.21
CA THR A 240 11.14 -6.17 17.26
C THR A 240 11.28 -4.73 16.81
N PRO A 241 12.46 -4.08 16.99
CA PRO A 241 12.68 -2.70 16.54
C PRO A 241 12.57 -2.56 15.01
N ARG A 242 11.97 -1.46 14.57
CA ARG A 242 11.81 -1.14 13.13
C ARG A 242 11.10 -2.25 12.35
N ALA A 243 10.17 -2.95 13.01
CA ALA A 243 9.41 -4.04 12.40
C ALA A 243 8.40 -3.55 11.35
N ASN A 244 8.01 -2.27 11.38
CA ASN A 244 7.09 -1.65 10.43
C ASN A 244 5.78 -2.44 10.31
N PRO A 245 4.92 -2.51 11.36
CA PRO A 245 3.62 -3.18 11.29
C PRO A 245 2.77 -2.54 10.19
N TYR A 246 2.17 -3.38 9.31
CA TYR A 246 1.57 -2.91 8.07
C TYR A 246 0.12 -3.35 7.90
N GLY A 247 -0.15 -4.48 7.23
CA GLY A 247 -1.49 -5.03 7.04
C GLY A 247 -2.01 -5.70 8.30
N MET A 248 -3.34 -5.75 8.49
CA MET A 248 -3.98 -6.33 9.67
C MET A 248 -5.25 -7.08 9.29
N VAL A 249 -5.50 -8.20 9.97
CA VAL A 249 -6.75 -8.99 9.89
C VAL A 249 -7.16 -9.42 11.30
N VAL A 250 -8.43 -9.80 11.47
CA VAL A 250 -8.97 -10.29 12.74
C VAL A 250 -9.59 -11.67 12.58
N THR A 251 -9.28 -12.57 13.52
CA THR A 251 -9.82 -13.94 13.55
C THR A 251 -11.25 -14.00 14.11
N SER A 252 -11.92 -15.13 13.92
CA SER A 252 -13.22 -15.41 14.54
C SER A 252 -13.20 -15.36 16.07
N LYS A 253 -12.00 -15.47 16.68
CA LYS A 253 -11.75 -15.39 18.13
C LYS A 253 -11.33 -13.99 18.60
N ASN A 254 -11.54 -12.96 17.79
CA ASN A 254 -11.17 -11.57 18.09
C ASN A 254 -9.67 -11.33 18.34
N VAL A 255 -8.79 -12.18 17.81
CA VAL A 255 -7.34 -11.97 17.84
C VAL A 255 -6.91 -11.34 16.54
N PHE A 256 -6.19 -10.22 16.61
CA PHE A 256 -5.65 -9.57 15.41
C PHE A 256 -4.32 -10.18 15.03
N TYR A 257 -4.12 -10.35 13.73
CA TYR A 257 -2.84 -10.70 13.12
C TYR A 257 -2.42 -9.60 12.17
N PHE A 258 -1.12 -9.31 12.14
CA PHE A 258 -0.53 -8.28 11.28
C PHE A 258 0.85 -8.69 10.81
N ASP A 259 1.23 -8.19 9.66
CA ASP A 259 2.55 -8.40 9.13
C ASP A 259 3.53 -7.33 9.61
N LEU A 260 4.81 -7.71 9.67
CA LEU A 260 5.93 -6.88 10.08
C LEU A 260 6.86 -6.67 8.89
N PHE A 261 6.47 -5.75 8.00
CA PHE A 261 7.12 -5.52 6.70
C PHE A 261 8.61 -5.20 6.79
N GLY A 262 9.09 -4.63 7.89
CA GLY A 262 10.52 -4.39 8.14
C GLY A 262 11.33 -5.64 8.48
N THR A 263 10.68 -6.79 8.66
CA THR A 263 11.29 -8.05 9.12
C THR A 263 10.69 -9.24 8.39
N ASN A 264 11.19 -10.43 8.70
CA ASN A 264 10.58 -11.71 8.26
C ASN A 264 9.64 -12.26 9.33
N LYS A 265 8.69 -11.44 9.81
CA LYS A 265 7.77 -11.88 10.86
C LYS A 265 6.32 -11.51 10.57
N LEU A 266 5.42 -12.31 11.10
CA LEU A 266 4.05 -11.94 11.43
C LEU A 266 3.95 -11.73 12.94
N ALA A 267 2.88 -11.08 13.37
CA ALA A 267 2.57 -10.98 14.79
C ALA A 267 1.06 -11.06 15.02
N SER A 268 0.69 -11.41 16.26
CA SER A 268 -0.67 -11.30 16.76
C SER A 268 -0.74 -10.35 17.93
N ILE A 269 -1.91 -9.77 18.14
CA ILE A 269 -2.24 -8.96 19.32
C ILE A 269 -3.62 -9.33 19.84
N ASP A 270 -3.72 -9.52 21.13
CA ASP A 270 -4.98 -9.62 21.87
C ASP A 270 -5.45 -8.18 22.16
N PRO A 271 -6.64 -7.76 21.67
CA PRO A 271 -7.10 -6.37 21.79
C PRO A 271 -7.42 -5.94 23.22
N ASP A 272 -7.73 -6.89 24.12
CA ASP A 272 -8.08 -6.58 25.52
C ASP A 272 -6.82 -6.33 26.35
N THR A 273 -5.82 -7.19 26.21
CA THR A 273 -4.56 -7.12 26.98
C THR A 273 -3.47 -6.31 26.28
N MET A 274 -3.62 -6.04 24.99
CA MET A 274 -2.61 -5.41 24.12
C MET A 274 -1.28 -6.17 24.09
N ARG A 275 -1.30 -7.48 24.38
CA ARG A 275 -0.11 -8.34 24.36
C ARG A 275 0.18 -8.81 22.94
N ILE A 276 1.41 -8.55 22.46
CA ILE A 276 1.89 -8.93 21.14
C ILE A 276 2.67 -10.25 21.24
N THR A 277 2.45 -11.15 20.27
CA THR A 277 3.24 -12.37 20.04
C THR A 277 3.76 -12.35 18.61
N GLU A 278 5.07 -12.57 18.41
CA GLU A 278 5.71 -12.57 17.10
C GLU A 278 5.99 -13.99 16.59
N TYR A 279 5.84 -14.21 15.26
CA TYR A 279 6.05 -15.47 14.56
C TYR A 279 7.07 -15.27 13.45
N THR A 280 8.23 -15.94 13.55
CA THR A 280 9.30 -15.82 12.54
C THR A 280 8.99 -16.69 11.34
N LEU A 281 9.01 -16.10 10.14
CA LEU A 281 8.84 -16.80 8.86
C LEU A 281 10.10 -17.59 8.53
N PRO A 282 9.95 -18.72 7.79
CA PRO A 282 11.07 -19.64 7.53
C PRO A 282 12.25 -19.00 6.81
N ASN A 283 11.96 -18.07 5.88
CA ASN A 283 13.00 -17.42 5.08
C ASN A 283 13.37 -16.05 5.67
N PRO A 284 14.65 -15.80 6.00
CA PRO A 284 15.09 -14.53 6.60
C PRO A 284 14.99 -13.32 5.63
N ALA A 285 14.90 -13.57 4.31
CA ALA A 285 14.71 -12.53 3.31
C ALA A 285 13.24 -12.17 3.07
N SER A 286 12.29 -12.88 3.69
CA SER A 286 10.87 -12.57 3.58
C SER A 286 10.56 -11.16 4.12
N ARG A 287 9.65 -10.46 3.43
CA ARG A 287 9.11 -9.16 3.85
C ARG A 287 7.60 -9.17 3.57
N PRO A 288 6.80 -9.72 4.52
CA PRO A 288 5.35 -9.75 4.38
C PRO A 288 4.81 -8.32 4.37
N ARG A 289 3.92 -8.00 3.43
CA ARG A 289 3.45 -6.63 3.23
C ARG A 289 1.95 -6.44 3.33
N ARG A 290 1.16 -7.37 2.82
CA ARG A 290 -0.29 -7.40 2.99
C ARG A 290 -0.70 -8.79 3.46
N ILE A 291 -1.85 -8.86 4.09
CA ILE A 291 -2.34 -10.03 4.79
C ILE A 291 -3.83 -10.22 4.49
N ALA A 292 -4.25 -11.47 4.33
CA ALA A 292 -5.65 -11.86 4.19
C ALA A 292 -5.94 -13.03 5.10
N ILE A 293 -7.22 -13.23 5.46
CA ILE A 293 -7.66 -14.30 6.34
C ILE A 293 -8.82 -15.07 5.69
N THR A 294 -8.79 -16.37 5.83
CA THR A 294 -9.89 -17.25 5.41
C THR A 294 -10.95 -17.36 6.50
N PRO A 295 -12.18 -17.84 6.18
CA PRO A 295 -13.21 -18.13 7.20
C PRO A 295 -12.78 -19.15 8.27
N GLY A 296 -11.75 -19.97 7.99
CA GLY A 296 -11.16 -20.91 8.95
C GLY A 296 -9.96 -20.33 9.73
N ASP A 297 -9.83 -19.02 9.81
CA ASP A 297 -8.76 -18.31 10.52
C ASP A 297 -7.34 -18.61 10.00
N VAL A 298 -7.20 -19.17 8.79
CA VAL A 298 -5.90 -19.37 8.14
C VAL A 298 -5.46 -18.06 7.49
N ILE A 299 -4.24 -17.65 7.76
CA ILE A 299 -3.67 -16.38 7.33
C ILE A 299 -2.82 -16.58 6.10
N PHE A 300 -2.98 -15.69 5.12
CA PHE A 300 -2.12 -15.58 3.96
C PHE A 300 -1.44 -14.22 3.94
N TYR A 301 -0.21 -14.19 3.44
CA TYR A 301 0.57 -12.95 3.32
C TYR A 301 1.29 -12.86 1.97
N SER A 302 1.42 -11.64 1.46
CA SER A 302 2.24 -11.35 0.29
C SER A 302 3.69 -11.15 0.70
N ASP A 303 4.61 -12.03 0.29
CA ASP A 303 6.04 -11.81 0.45
C ASP A 303 6.57 -10.93 -0.67
N TYR A 304 6.48 -9.62 -0.43
CA TYR A 304 6.76 -8.58 -1.41
C TYR A 304 8.19 -8.63 -1.95
N SER A 305 9.17 -8.96 -1.12
CA SER A 305 10.59 -8.91 -1.52
C SER A 305 11.07 -10.14 -2.28
N ARG A 306 10.37 -11.26 -2.15
CA ARG A 306 10.79 -12.54 -2.75
C ARG A 306 9.89 -13.01 -3.89
N GLY A 307 8.73 -12.37 -4.08
CA GLY A 307 7.74 -12.82 -5.05
C GLY A 307 7.07 -14.14 -4.65
N TYR A 308 6.57 -14.23 -3.41
CA TYR A 308 5.88 -15.42 -2.89
C TYR A 308 4.52 -15.08 -2.30
N LEU A 309 3.61 -16.05 -2.37
CA LEU A 309 2.43 -16.12 -1.51
C LEU A 309 2.76 -17.02 -0.33
N GLY A 310 2.58 -16.53 0.89
CA GLY A 310 2.79 -17.30 2.11
C GLY A 310 1.49 -17.61 2.84
N ARG A 311 1.48 -18.70 3.59
CA ARG A 311 0.39 -19.15 4.46
C ARG A 311 0.92 -19.39 5.86
N PHE A 312 0.17 -18.97 6.86
CA PHE A 312 0.35 -19.30 8.27
C PHE A 312 -0.96 -19.80 8.86
N ASP A 313 -0.93 -20.97 9.49
CA ASP A 313 -2.05 -21.54 10.21
C ASP A 313 -1.85 -21.35 11.72
N PRO A 314 -2.58 -20.42 12.36
CA PRO A 314 -2.42 -20.14 13.78
C PRO A 314 -2.79 -21.31 14.71
N ALA A 315 -3.63 -22.24 14.24
CA ALA A 315 -4.08 -23.35 15.07
C ALA A 315 -2.97 -24.38 15.36
N ASN A 316 -1.99 -24.50 14.45
CA ASN A 316 -0.92 -25.48 14.57
C ASN A 316 0.49 -24.93 14.29
N GLY A 317 0.60 -23.64 13.96
CA GLY A 317 1.84 -22.95 13.63
C GLY A 317 2.46 -23.34 12.29
N LYS A 318 1.75 -24.10 11.45
CA LYS A 318 2.26 -24.54 10.15
C LYS A 318 2.36 -23.39 9.16
N MET A 319 3.50 -23.34 8.46
CA MET A 319 3.76 -22.36 7.40
C MET A 319 3.99 -23.07 6.07
N SER A 320 3.54 -22.45 4.97
CA SER A 320 3.75 -22.92 3.59
C SER A 320 3.94 -21.70 2.69
N GLU A 321 4.67 -21.88 1.57
CA GLU A 321 4.94 -20.80 0.62
C GLU A 321 4.87 -21.33 -0.81
N TRP A 322 4.41 -20.49 -1.74
CA TRP A 322 4.34 -20.76 -3.18
C TRP A 322 4.98 -19.61 -3.93
N PRO A 323 5.85 -19.88 -4.94
CA PRO A 323 6.34 -18.82 -5.81
C PRO A 323 5.17 -18.16 -6.56
N SER A 324 5.15 -16.85 -6.58
CA SER A 324 4.14 -16.08 -7.32
C SER A 324 4.33 -16.21 -8.82
N PRO A 325 3.27 -16.24 -9.64
CA PRO A 325 3.35 -16.47 -11.08
C PRO A 325 4.30 -15.53 -11.85
N GLY A 326 4.37 -14.26 -11.45
CA GLY A 326 5.28 -13.27 -12.07
C GLY A 326 6.75 -13.42 -11.66
N GLY A 327 7.07 -14.42 -10.82
CA GLY A 327 8.46 -14.72 -10.41
C GLY A 327 8.99 -13.85 -9.27
N PRO A 328 10.30 -13.86 -9.02
CA PRO A 328 10.91 -13.24 -7.84
C PRO A 328 10.74 -11.72 -7.79
N ASP A 329 10.63 -11.06 -8.94
CA ASP A 329 10.45 -9.61 -9.05
C ASP A 329 8.97 -9.19 -9.20
N SER A 330 8.02 -10.11 -8.97
CA SER A 330 6.59 -9.87 -9.13
C SER A 330 6.01 -8.89 -8.13
N LEU A 331 6.64 -8.70 -6.98
CA LEU A 331 6.21 -7.77 -5.91
C LEU A 331 4.73 -7.99 -5.53
N PRO A 332 4.33 -9.16 -4.99
CA PRO A 332 2.97 -9.43 -4.55
C PRO A 332 2.52 -8.38 -3.52
N TYR A 333 1.30 -7.82 -3.67
CA TYR A 333 0.91 -6.69 -2.82
C TYR A 333 -0.54 -6.80 -2.33
N GLY A 334 -1.43 -5.88 -2.77
CA GLY A 334 -2.82 -5.85 -2.30
C GLY A 334 -3.46 -7.22 -2.37
N MET A 335 -4.12 -7.68 -1.30
CA MET A 335 -4.70 -9.01 -1.25
C MET A 335 -5.96 -9.10 -0.41
N THR A 336 -6.81 -10.08 -0.74
CA THR A 336 -8.03 -10.41 0.00
C THR A 336 -8.43 -11.87 -0.22
N TYR A 337 -9.31 -12.39 0.63
CA TYR A 337 -9.97 -13.67 0.44
C TYR A 337 -11.33 -13.48 -0.25
N LEU A 338 -11.62 -14.29 -1.26
CA LEU A 338 -12.94 -14.32 -1.89
C LEU A 338 -13.24 -15.71 -2.45
N LYS A 339 -14.44 -16.27 -2.11
CA LYS A 339 -14.99 -17.50 -2.71
C LYS A 339 -13.98 -18.67 -2.79
N GLY A 340 -13.34 -19.03 -1.67
CA GLY A 340 -12.40 -20.17 -1.60
C GLY A 340 -11.04 -19.93 -2.25
N ALA A 341 -10.70 -18.68 -2.54
CA ALA A 341 -9.42 -18.31 -3.11
C ALA A 341 -8.80 -17.08 -2.43
N ILE A 342 -7.49 -16.99 -2.48
CA ILE A 342 -6.75 -15.76 -2.19
C ILE A 342 -6.56 -15.02 -3.50
N TRP A 343 -6.97 -13.76 -3.50
CA TRP A 343 -6.77 -12.83 -4.59
C TRP A 343 -5.72 -11.80 -4.21
N TYR A 344 -4.79 -11.51 -5.11
CA TYR A 344 -3.77 -10.50 -4.86
C TYR A 344 -3.24 -9.89 -6.16
N SER A 345 -2.53 -8.78 -6.06
CA SER A 345 -1.89 -8.13 -7.20
C SER A 345 -0.40 -8.41 -7.25
N GLU A 346 0.17 -8.49 -8.44
CA GLU A 346 1.62 -8.41 -8.68
C GLU A 346 1.95 -7.04 -9.25
N ALA A 347 2.63 -6.20 -8.45
CA ALA A 347 2.97 -4.83 -8.82
C ALA A 347 4.29 -4.71 -9.63
N GLY A 348 5.06 -5.79 -9.69
CA GLY A 348 6.33 -5.84 -10.42
C GLY A 348 6.20 -6.16 -11.90
N THR A 349 5.06 -6.68 -12.35
CA THR A 349 4.78 -6.98 -13.76
C THR A 349 4.22 -5.77 -14.51
N ARG A 350 4.28 -5.78 -15.84
CA ARG A 350 3.67 -4.75 -16.70
C ARG A 350 2.88 -5.41 -17.84
N PRO A 351 1.54 -5.19 -17.91
CA PRO A 351 0.70 -4.57 -16.85
C PRO A 351 0.80 -5.30 -15.51
N ASN A 352 0.31 -4.69 -14.43
CA ASN A 352 0.16 -5.40 -13.16
C ASN A 352 -0.76 -6.61 -13.35
N THR A 353 -0.52 -7.66 -12.58
CA THR A 353 -1.30 -8.90 -12.66
C THR A 353 -2.29 -8.99 -11.50
N LEU A 354 -3.55 -9.31 -11.80
CA LEU A 354 -4.47 -9.85 -10.81
C LEU A 354 -4.25 -11.36 -10.74
N VAL A 355 -4.00 -11.89 -9.55
CA VAL A 355 -3.74 -13.31 -9.29
C VAL A 355 -4.83 -13.89 -8.41
N ARG A 356 -5.31 -15.08 -8.76
CA ARG A 356 -6.18 -15.93 -7.94
C ARG A 356 -5.42 -17.21 -7.58
N PHE A 357 -5.35 -17.51 -6.29
CA PHE A 357 -4.83 -18.77 -5.77
C PHE A 357 -5.99 -19.58 -5.17
N ASP A 358 -6.32 -20.68 -5.79
CA ASP A 358 -7.40 -21.57 -5.37
C ASP A 358 -6.95 -22.44 -4.18
N LEU A 359 -7.68 -22.35 -3.06
CA LEU A 359 -7.28 -23.00 -1.81
C LEU A 359 -7.47 -24.53 -1.82
N ALA A 360 -8.36 -25.05 -2.67
CA ALA A 360 -8.63 -26.48 -2.74
C ALA A 360 -7.63 -27.22 -3.63
N THR A 361 -7.18 -26.55 -4.70
CA THR A 361 -6.29 -27.16 -5.71
C THR A 361 -4.85 -26.67 -5.64
N GLU A 362 -4.60 -25.61 -4.89
CA GLU A 362 -3.33 -24.88 -4.80
C GLU A 362 -2.79 -24.42 -6.18
N LYS A 363 -3.71 -24.07 -7.09
CA LYS A 363 -3.38 -23.61 -8.43
C LYS A 363 -3.59 -22.12 -8.59
N PHE A 364 -2.71 -21.49 -9.38
CA PHE A 364 -2.80 -20.10 -9.76
C PHE A 364 -3.59 -19.92 -11.05
N GLN A 365 -4.28 -18.78 -11.13
CA GLN A 365 -4.91 -18.23 -12.32
C GLN A 365 -4.64 -16.73 -12.35
N THR A 366 -4.41 -16.14 -13.53
CA THR A 366 -3.95 -14.76 -13.64
C THR A 366 -4.62 -13.99 -14.76
N TRP A 367 -4.72 -12.67 -14.59
CA TRP A 367 -5.21 -11.72 -15.58
C TRP A 367 -4.39 -10.43 -15.57
N PRO A 368 -4.02 -9.90 -16.75
CA PRO A 368 -3.46 -8.56 -16.83
C PRO A 368 -4.53 -7.52 -16.47
N ILE A 369 -4.18 -6.50 -15.68
CA ILE A 369 -5.07 -5.38 -15.37
C ILE A 369 -5.08 -4.44 -16.58
N PRO A 370 -6.26 -4.11 -17.17
CA PRO A 370 -6.34 -3.42 -18.46
C PRO A 370 -5.68 -2.05 -18.49
N SER A 371 -5.86 -1.21 -17.46
CA SER A 371 -5.22 0.11 -17.35
C SER A 371 -3.71 0.05 -17.11
N GLY A 372 -3.19 -1.15 -16.84
CA GLY A 372 -1.83 -1.36 -16.34
C GLY A 372 -1.70 -1.39 -14.83
N GLY A 373 -2.73 -0.98 -14.08
CA GLY A 373 -2.77 -0.99 -12.60
C GLY A 373 -1.78 -0.05 -11.91
N GLY A 374 -0.64 0.21 -12.53
CA GLY A 374 0.46 1.01 -12.00
C GLY A 374 1.10 0.39 -10.75
N VAL A 375 0.43 0.46 -9.63
CA VAL A 375 0.64 -0.33 -8.40
C VAL A 375 -0.72 -0.48 -7.73
N VAL A 376 -1.28 -1.69 -7.72
CA VAL A 376 -2.48 -2.00 -6.93
C VAL A 376 -2.05 -2.22 -5.48
N ARG A 377 -2.30 -1.22 -4.63
CA ARG A 377 -1.78 -1.20 -3.25
C ARG A 377 -2.61 -2.00 -2.28
N ASN A 378 -3.92 -2.02 -2.52
CA ASN A 378 -4.85 -2.81 -1.74
C ASN A 378 -6.06 -3.20 -2.57
N MET A 379 -6.76 -4.23 -2.12
CA MET A 379 -8.02 -4.70 -2.67
C MET A 379 -8.92 -5.22 -1.57
N MET A 380 -10.21 -5.22 -1.81
CA MET A 380 -11.21 -5.74 -0.88
C MET A 380 -12.26 -6.56 -1.64
N ALA A 381 -12.76 -7.61 -1.01
CA ALA A 381 -13.92 -8.35 -1.51
C ALA A 381 -15.21 -7.58 -1.21
N THR A 382 -16.14 -7.57 -2.16
CA THR A 382 -17.48 -7.03 -1.96
C THR A 382 -18.43 -8.09 -1.38
N ALA A 383 -19.52 -7.68 -0.75
CA ALA A 383 -20.51 -8.59 -0.18
C ALA A 383 -21.20 -9.48 -1.22
N ASP A 384 -21.34 -9.00 -2.45
CA ASP A 384 -21.91 -9.73 -3.59
C ASP A 384 -20.89 -10.61 -4.34
N GLY A 385 -19.66 -10.68 -3.86
CA GLY A 385 -18.66 -11.63 -4.34
C GLY A 385 -17.83 -11.15 -5.52
N ASN A 386 -17.54 -9.87 -5.58
CA ASN A 386 -16.64 -9.20 -6.52
C ASN A 386 -15.42 -8.62 -5.78
N LEU A 387 -14.55 -7.91 -6.49
CA LEU A 387 -13.38 -7.25 -5.90
C LEU A 387 -13.40 -5.75 -6.22
N VAL A 388 -12.92 -4.95 -5.28
CA VAL A 388 -12.58 -3.54 -5.52
C VAL A 388 -11.07 -3.34 -5.37
N LEU A 389 -10.47 -2.57 -6.29
CA LEU A 389 -9.04 -2.32 -6.37
C LEU A 389 -8.73 -0.84 -6.31
N ALA A 390 -7.64 -0.48 -5.63
CA ALA A 390 -7.04 0.86 -5.72
C ALA A 390 -5.78 0.82 -6.59
N GLU A 391 -5.85 1.42 -7.78
CA GLU A 391 -4.83 1.41 -8.83
C GLU A 391 -4.04 2.72 -8.78
N SER A 392 -3.14 2.79 -7.81
CA SER A 392 -2.47 4.03 -7.40
C SER A 392 -1.67 4.71 -8.51
N GLY A 393 -0.92 3.95 -9.30
CA GLY A 393 -0.01 4.51 -10.30
C GLY A 393 -0.71 5.08 -11.52
N VAL A 394 -1.94 4.62 -11.80
CA VAL A 394 -2.76 5.08 -12.93
C VAL A 394 -3.94 5.95 -12.49
N ASN A 395 -3.98 6.30 -11.20
CA ASN A 395 -5.00 7.19 -10.62
C ASN A 395 -6.43 6.70 -10.84
N ARG A 396 -6.69 5.38 -10.60
CA ARG A 396 -7.98 4.73 -10.83
C ARG A 396 -8.42 3.92 -9.62
N VAL A 397 -9.72 3.64 -9.60
CA VAL A 397 -10.33 2.57 -8.79
C VAL A 397 -11.06 1.62 -9.72
N ALA A 398 -11.14 0.35 -9.35
CA ALA A 398 -11.78 -0.65 -10.18
C ALA A 398 -12.76 -1.52 -9.39
N LEU A 399 -13.82 -1.96 -10.05
CA LEU A 399 -14.66 -3.10 -9.68
C LEU A 399 -14.32 -4.25 -10.61
N VAL A 400 -14.01 -5.41 -10.06
CA VAL A 400 -13.76 -6.63 -10.82
C VAL A 400 -14.86 -7.62 -10.53
N GLU A 401 -15.76 -7.84 -11.49
CA GLU A 401 -16.77 -8.89 -11.41
C GLU A 401 -16.10 -10.25 -11.53
N VAL A 402 -16.39 -11.15 -10.58
CA VAL A 402 -15.85 -12.51 -10.51
C VAL A 402 -16.97 -13.53 -10.76
N LYS A 403 -16.87 -14.24 -11.89
CA LYS A 403 -17.84 -15.24 -12.38
C LYS A 403 -17.26 -16.64 -12.37
#